data_4bb653030d3c9c525934a3789dd88861
#
_entry.id   4bb653030d3c9c525934a3789dd88861
#
_cell.length_a   1.000
_cell.length_b   1.000
_cell.length_c   1.000
_cell.angle_alpha   90.00
_cell.angle_beta   90.00
_cell.angle_gamma   90.00
#
_symmetry.space_group_name_H-M   'P 1'
#
loop_
_entity.id
_entity.type
_entity.pdbx_description
1 polymer ?
#
loop_
_entity_poly.entity_id
_entity_poly.type
_entity_poly.pdbx_seq_one_letter_code
_entity_poly.pdbx_strand_id
1 'polypeptide(L)'
;MASPFEAALEASVAQLECVGAGAAFDVALSGGRDSVALLLGLARLAPAYQWKLRAHHVAHGLRDDRGDEARCRSLCDQLGVDLLVSRFGPGEIAREPEDGTQAKARAARYRVLERAARDRGATCILTAHHGDDNVETLLLRLVRGAGLEGLGGIAPCLRLEAGLWLVRPLLAMGRPDIDQYLEERQVVAAEDPTNAGDDYLRNRVRHHVLPALNELRGPGGMRAARRSVSLLGRDAAALDELLEWLVASGLSTREPAWYLRTKALRSFGPAVVVQVLRHAARAVVPRHGLTCAAAERGFEVVSSNSRRASWEDGVVRIAIEGPFVCLRAAGAALPRWNSKALEVIEGVVSIGDPRAPLVVVDPAKVPLWASARRAPRQQAEIAAASIRGELELRPADEVETGLEPPKLGGHKRCVQVASELGAPGPWRGSHPVVVDSAGPLWVVGGPLDARAAADGGASVVLRAEVLPWYL
;
A
#
# COMPACT_ATOMS: atom_id res chain seq x y z
N MET A 1 -3.33 -39.59 14.71
CA MET A 1 -2.44 -38.92 13.78
C MET A 1 -3.22 -37.83 13.05
N ALA A 2 -2.62 -36.69 12.78
CA ALA A 2 -3.27 -35.64 11.97
C ALA A 2 -3.51 -36.17 10.55
N SER A 3 -4.67 -35.84 9.95
CA SER A 3 -4.91 -36.19 8.54
C SER A 3 -4.01 -35.36 7.60
N PRO A 4 -3.77 -35.82 6.35
CA PRO A 4 -3.02 -35.03 5.36
C PRO A 4 -3.57 -33.60 5.18
N PHE A 5 -4.90 -33.43 5.26
CA PHE A 5 -5.57 -32.14 5.22
C PHE A 5 -5.20 -31.28 6.43
N GLU A 6 -5.26 -31.82 7.65
CA GLU A 6 -4.90 -31.11 8.88
C GLU A 6 -3.42 -30.70 8.88
N ALA A 7 -2.51 -31.57 8.41
CA ALA A 7 -1.10 -31.23 8.30
C ALA A 7 -0.83 -30.10 7.28
N ALA A 8 -1.53 -30.12 6.15
CA ALA A 8 -1.42 -29.06 5.15
C ALA A 8 -2.03 -27.73 5.66
N LEU A 9 -3.14 -27.80 6.40
CA LEU A 9 -3.77 -26.63 7.04
C LEU A 9 -2.84 -26.02 8.09
N GLU A 10 -2.24 -26.85 8.94
CA GLU A 10 -1.26 -26.45 9.95
C GLU A 10 -0.07 -25.73 9.30
N ALA A 11 0.52 -26.31 8.25
CA ALA A 11 1.62 -25.70 7.52
C ALA A 11 1.23 -24.35 6.89
N SER A 12 -0.02 -24.18 6.47
CA SER A 12 -0.52 -22.94 5.86
C SER A 12 -0.82 -21.83 6.87
N VAL A 13 -1.08 -22.17 8.13
CA VAL A 13 -1.50 -21.20 9.17
C VAL A 13 -0.38 -20.90 10.14
N ALA A 14 0.29 -21.93 10.69
CA ALA A 14 1.27 -21.78 11.76
C ALA A 14 2.55 -21.02 11.33
N GLN A 15 2.85 -20.98 10.04
CA GLN A 15 4.03 -20.28 9.50
C GLN A 15 3.79 -18.79 9.21
N LEU A 16 2.55 -18.30 9.35
CA LEU A 16 2.24 -16.90 9.07
C LEU A 16 2.70 -16.02 10.23
N GLU A 17 3.45 -14.98 9.93
CA GLU A 17 3.93 -13.99 10.93
C GLU A 17 2.79 -13.36 11.74
N CYS A 18 1.59 -13.28 11.16
CA CYS A 18 0.40 -12.76 11.81
C CYS A 18 -0.28 -13.75 12.78
N VAL A 19 0.21 -15.00 12.88
CA VAL A 19 -0.37 -16.06 13.68
C VAL A 19 0.62 -16.49 14.78
N GLY A 20 0.42 -15.95 15.97
CA GLY A 20 1.15 -16.36 17.17
C GLY A 20 0.36 -17.35 18.03
N ALA A 21 0.98 -17.81 19.13
CA ALA A 21 0.29 -18.55 20.17
C ALA A 21 -0.85 -17.70 20.76
N GLY A 22 -2.03 -18.30 20.91
CA GLY A 22 -3.20 -17.60 21.43
C GLY A 22 -3.90 -16.66 20.44
N ALA A 23 -3.53 -16.71 19.14
CA ALA A 23 -4.18 -15.91 18.09
C ALA A 23 -5.70 -16.10 18.08
N ALA A 24 -6.43 -15.02 17.85
CA ALA A 24 -7.90 -15.03 17.80
C ALA A 24 -8.37 -15.01 16.33
N PHE A 25 -9.06 -16.05 15.91
CA PHE A 25 -9.54 -16.24 14.55
C PHE A 25 -11.04 -16.02 14.46
N ASP A 26 -11.47 -15.26 13.46
CA ASP A 26 -12.87 -15.14 13.06
C ASP A 26 -13.04 -15.86 11.71
N VAL A 27 -13.64 -17.07 11.74
CA VAL A 27 -13.76 -17.93 10.57
C VAL A 27 -15.05 -17.63 9.83
N ALA A 28 -14.97 -17.20 8.57
CA ALA A 28 -16.13 -16.95 7.73
C ALA A 28 -16.79 -18.30 7.36
N LEU A 29 -17.94 -18.59 7.96
CA LEU A 29 -18.66 -19.84 7.83
C LEU A 29 -19.93 -19.65 6.98
N SER A 30 -19.90 -20.15 5.74
CA SER A 30 -21.07 -20.10 4.85
C SER A 30 -22.02 -21.31 4.97
N GLY A 31 -21.58 -22.37 5.61
CA GLY A 31 -22.28 -23.67 5.65
C GLY A 31 -21.94 -24.58 4.46
N GLY A 32 -21.24 -24.06 3.45
CA GLY A 32 -20.73 -24.86 2.31
C GLY A 32 -19.50 -25.67 2.69
N ARG A 33 -19.21 -26.73 1.90
CA ARG A 33 -18.14 -27.72 2.13
C ARG A 33 -16.81 -27.11 2.56
N ASP A 34 -16.33 -26.11 1.82
CA ASP A 34 -14.99 -25.53 2.04
C ASP A 34 -14.90 -24.83 3.40
N SER A 35 -15.93 -24.07 3.78
CA SER A 35 -15.97 -23.36 5.06
C SER A 35 -16.17 -24.31 6.25
N VAL A 36 -16.90 -25.39 6.05
CA VAL A 36 -17.09 -26.46 7.05
C VAL A 36 -15.77 -27.21 7.27
N ALA A 37 -15.08 -27.61 6.21
CA ALA A 37 -13.78 -28.28 6.30
C ALA A 37 -12.72 -27.38 6.98
N LEU A 38 -12.70 -26.09 6.64
CA LEU A 38 -11.81 -25.14 7.29
C LEU A 38 -12.05 -25.05 8.80
N LEU A 39 -13.32 -24.87 9.23
CA LEU A 39 -13.65 -24.75 10.64
C LEU A 39 -13.33 -26.04 11.41
N LEU A 40 -13.67 -27.20 10.85
CA LEU A 40 -13.35 -28.52 11.44
C LEU A 40 -11.84 -28.71 11.62
N GLY A 41 -11.05 -28.45 10.59
CA GLY A 41 -9.59 -28.58 10.65
C GLY A 41 -8.98 -27.65 11.70
N LEU A 42 -9.42 -26.38 11.72
CA LEU A 42 -8.95 -25.41 12.72
C LEU A 42 -9.37 -25.81 14.15
N ALA A 43 -10.57 -26.29 14.36
CA ALA A 43 -11.04 -26.72 15.69
C ALA A 43 -10.19 -27.88 16.25
N ARG A 44 -9.65 -28.73 15.41
CA ARG A 44 -8.76 -29.81 15.83
C ARG A 44 -7.35 -29.36 16.14
N LEU A 45 -6.85 -28.35 15.42
CA LEU A 45 -5.52 -27.78 15.61
C LEU A 45 -5.48 -26.78 16.79
N ALA A 46 -6.56 -26.06 17.01
CA ALA A 46 -6.63 -24.96 17.95
C ALA A 46 -6.13 -25.28 19.37
N PRO A 47 -6.39 -26.46 19.98
CA PRO A 47 -5.88 -26.79 21.33
C PRO A 47 -4.35 -26.81 21.40
N ALA A 48 -3.68 -27.32 20.36
CA ALA A 48 -2.20 -27.43 20.33
C ALA A 48 -1.54 -26.05 20.27
N TYR A 49 -2.17 -25.09 19.64
CA TYR A 49 -1.66 -23.72 19.45
C TYR A 49 -2.31 -22.68 20.35
N GLN A 50 -3.26 -23.09 21.20
CA GLN A 50 -4.06 -22.20 22.04
C GLN A 50 -4.83 -21.15 21.23
N TRP A 51 -5.17 -21.43 19.96
CA TRP A 51 -5.94 -20.51 19.13
C TRP A 51 -7.37 -20.36 19.65
N LYS A 52 -7.85 -19.14 19.63
CA LYS A 52 -9.24 -18.81 19.99
C LYS A 52 -10.07 -18.77 18.71
N LEU A 53 -10.93 -19.76 18.52
CA LEU A 53 -11.78 -19.85 17.33
C LEU A 53 -13.15 -19.24 17.60
N ARG A 54 -13.61 -18.45 16.65
CA ARG A 54 -14.98 -17.96 16.52
C ARG A 54 -15.42 -18.13 15.08
N ALA A 55 -16.70 -18.33 14.85
CA ALA A 55 -17.28 -18.40 13.52
C ALA A 55 -18.17 -17.21 13.25
N HIS A 56 -18.27 -16.81 11.99
CA HIS A 56 -19.15 -15.74 11.55
C HIS A 56 -19.90 -16.15 10.29
N HIS A 57 -21.21 -16.32 10.41
CA HIS A 57 -22.12 -16.54 9.29
C HIS A 57 -22.75 -15.22 8.86
N VAL A 58 -22.65 -14.92 7.56
CA VAL A 58 -23.27 -13.73 6.97
C VAL A 58 -24.40 -14.17 6.04
N ALA A 59 -25.63 -13.99 6.47
CA ALA A 59 -26.83 -14.27 5.69
C ALA A 59 -27.10 -13.11 4.71
N HIS A 60 -27.05 -13.40 3.41
CA HIS A 60 -27.17 -12.38 2.38
C HIS A 60 -28.59 -11.91 2.11
N GLY A 61 -29.61 -12.68 2.55
CA GLY A 61 -31.01 -12.37 2.29
C GLY A 61 -31.41 -12.37 0.80
N LEU A 62 -30.54 -12.86 -0.07
CA LEU A 62 -30.82 -13.01 -1.51
C LEU A 62 -31.62 -14.29 -1.82
N ARG A 63 -31.67 -15.20 -0.87
CA ARG A 63 -32.43 -16.45 -0.87
C ARG A 63 -32.85 -16.81 0.56
N ASP A 64 -33.57 -17.93 0.75
CA ASP A 64 -33.83 -18.47 2.09
C ASP A 64 -32.56 -19.10 2.68
N ASP A 65 -31.87 -18.34 3.53
CA ASP A 65 -30.60 -18.72 4.19
C ASP A 65 -30.81 -19.45 5.52
N ARG A 66 -32.07 -19.69 5.93
CA ARG A 66 -32.40 -20.28 7.28
C ARG A 66 -31.83 -21.67 7.46
N GLY A 67 -31.83 -22.48 6.41
CA GLY A 67 -31.24 -23.81 6.42
C GLY A 67 -29.70 -23.79 6.57
N ASP A 68 -29.03 -22.82 5.94
CA ASP A 68 -27.58 -22.66 6.05
C ASP A 68 -27.21 -22.19 7.46
N GLU A 69 -27.92 -21.21 8.00
CA GLU A 69 -27.72 -20.74 9.37
C GLU A 69 -27.91 -21.86 10.40
N ALA A 70 -28.99 -22.65 10.30
CA ALA A 70 -29.25 -23.75 11.22
C ALA A 70 -28.12 -24.80 11.23
N ARG A 71 -27.57 -25.13 10.04
CA ARG A 71 -26.40 -26.03 9.91
C ARG A 71 -25.16 -25.42 10.53
N CYS A 72 -24.87 -24.14 10.25
CA CYS A 72 -23.72 -23.42 10.85
C CYS A 72 -23.81 -23.43 12.38
N ARG A 73 -24.99 -23.19 12.94
CA ARG A 73 -25.26 -23.20 14.38
C ARG A 73 -25.02 -24.59 14.97
N SER A 74 -25.64 -25.63 14.40
CA SER A 74 -25.46 -27.02 14.85
C SER A 74 -24.00 -27.45 14.85
N LEU A 75 -23.23 -27.08 13.79
CA LEU A 75 -21.78 -27.39 13.70
C LEU A 75 -21.01 -26.66 14.80
N CYS A 76 -21.28 -25.39 15.00
CA CYS A 76 -20.57 -24.59 16.00
C CYS A 76 -20.85 -25.07 17.41
N ASP A 77 -22.13 -25.46 17.72
CA ASP A 77 -22.53 -26.05 19.00
C ASP A 77 -21.79 -27.37 19.27
N GLN A 78 -21.66 -28.23 18.26
CA GLN A 78 -20.89 -29.50 18.35
C GLN A 78 -19.41 -29.29 18.60
N LEU A 79 -18.82 -28.22 18.05
CA LEU A 79 -17.41 -27.90 18.18
C LEU A 79 -17.09 -27.00 19.39
N GLY A 80 -18.09 -26.49 20.09
CA GLY A 80 -17.88 -25.51 21.16
C GLY A 80 -17.36 -24.17 20.66
N VAL A 81 -17.67 -23.78 19.40
CA VAL A 81 -17.22 -22.55 18.77
C VAL A 81 -18.33 -21.51 18.79
N ASP A 82 -18.02 -20.31 19.28
CA ASP A 82 -18.96 -19.19 19.31
C ASP A 82 -19.33 -18.73 17.88
N LEU A 83 -20.63 -18.67 17.55
CA LEU A 83 -21.15 -18.27 16.24
C LEU A 83 -21.80 -16.90 16.29
N LEU A 84 -21.28 -15.95 15.54
CA LEU A 84 -21.97 -14.71 15.19
C LEU A 84 -22.74 -14.90 13.89
N VAL A 85 -23.98 -14.41 13.85
CA VAL A 85 -24.79 -14.35 12.63
C VAL A 85 -25.12 -12.89 12.32
N SER A 86 -24.69 -12.44 11.16
CA SER A 86 -25.06 -11.11 10.63
C SER A 86 -26.00 -11.24 9.45
N ARG A 87 -26.95 -10.32 9.34
CA ARG A 87 -27.92 -10.25 8.24
C ARG A 87 -27.90 -8.87 7.61
N PHE A 88 -27.97 -8.81 6.30
CA PHE A 88 -28.15 -7.54 5.60
C PHE A 88 -29.56 -7.02 5.70
N GLY A 89 -29.69 -5.73 5.96
CA GLY A 89 -30.95 -5.03 5.84
C GLY A 89 -31.38 -4.80 4.39
N PRO A 90 -32.64 -4.48 4.14
CA PRO A 90 -33.13 -4.18 2.79
C PRO A 90 -32.31 -3.09 2.12
N GLY A 91 -31.81 -3.36 0.90
CA GLY A 91 -31.05 -2.41 0.10
C GLY A 91 -29.59 -2.15 0.57
N GLU A 92 -29.12 -2.81 1.61
CA GLU A 92 -27.77 -2.60 2.14
C GLU A 92 -26.71 -3.03 1.12
N ILE A 93 -26.88 -4.17 0.46
CA ILE A 93 -25.97 -4.66 -0.60
C ILE A 93 -25.96 -3.70 -1.81
N ALA A 94 -27.10 -3.10 -2.15
CA ALA A 94 -27.21 -2.19 -3.29
C ALA A 94 -26.39 -0.89 -3.13
N ARG A 95 -26.06 -0.52 -1.90
CA ARG A 95 -25.27 0.69 -1.58
C ARG A 95 -23.77 0.54 -1.82
N GLU A 96 -23.29 -0.68 -2.07
CA GLU A 96 -21.87 -0.89 -2.39
C GLU A 96 -21.51 -0.25 -3.73
N PRO A 97 -20.30 0.36 -3.81
CA PRO A 97 -19.86 1.09 -4.99
C PRO A 97 -19.46 0.19 -6.18
N GLU A 98 -19.29 -1.11 -5.96
CA GLU A 98 -18.89 -2.08 -6.97
C GLU A 98 -19.94 -2.24 -8.07
N ASP A 99 -19.49 -2.66 -9.26
CA ASP A 99 -20.37 -2.97 -10.38
C ASP A 99 -20.83 -4.44 -10.35
N GLY A 100 -22.15 -4.64 -10.42
CA GLY A 100 -22.77 -5.96 -10.45
C GLY A 100 -23.11 -6.54 -9.08
N THR A 101 -24.24 -7.26 -9.02
CA THR A 101 -24.82 -7.77 -7.77
C THR A 101 -23.87 -8.67 -6.97
N GLN A 102 -23.10 -9.54 -7.63
CA GLN A 102 -22.15 -10.43 -6.94
C GLN A 102 -20.96 -9.67 -6.33
N ALA A 103 -20.42 -8.67 -7.04
CA ALA A 103 -19.33 -7.85 -6.53
C ALA A 103 -19.80 -7.04 -5.30
N LYS A 104 -20.99 -6.44 -5.39
CA LYS A 104 -21.63 -5.74 -4.27
C LYS A 104 -21.86 -6.65 -3.06
N ALA A 105 -22.44 -7.82 -3.26
CA ALA A 105 -22.67 -8.77 -2.17
C ALA A 105 -21.35 -9.26 -1.54
N ARG A 106 -20.31 -9.44 -2.36
CA ARG A 106 -18.98 -9.78 -1.86
C ARG A 106 -18.37 -8.64 -1.02
N ALA A 107 -18.40 -7.41 -1.51
CA ALA A 107 -17.88 -6.24 -0.79
C ALA A 107 -18.61 -6.02 0.54
N ALA A 108 -19.94 -6.04 0.51
CA ALA A 108 -20.76 -5.95 1.72
C ALA A 108 -20.42 -7.03 2.75
N ARG A 109 -20.25 -8.29 2.30
CA ARG A 109 -19.84 -9.40 3.17
C ARG A 109 -18.50 -9.16 3.84
N TYR A 110 -17.47 -8.74 3.08
CA TYR A 110 -16.15 -8.47 3.67
C TYR A 110 -16.20 -7.33 4.68
N ARG A 111 -16.92 -6.25 4.40
CA ARG A 111 -17.10 -5.14 5.33
C ARG A 111 -17.72 -5.57 6.66
N VAL A 112 -18.76 -6.43 6.60
CA VAL A 112 -19.41 -6.97 7.80
C VAL A 112 -18.46 -7.88 8.57
N LEU A 113 -17.74 -8.78 7.88
CA LEU A 113 -16.72 -9.64 8.49
C LEU A 113 -15.63 -8.84 9.18
N GLU A 114 -15.09 -7.82 8.52
CA GLU A 114 -14.02 -6.96 9.05
C GLU A 114 -14.47 -6.19 10.29
N ARG A 115 -15.65 -5.59 10.23
CA ARG A 115 -16.22 -4.87 11.38
C ARG A 115 -16.39 -5.80 12.57
N ALA A 116 -17.07 -6.93 12.38
CA ALA A 116 -17.31 -7.90 13.44
C ALA A 116 -16.02 -8.48 14.04
N ALA A 117 -15.01 -8.78 13.19
CA ALA A 117 -13.72 -9.28 13.63
C ALA A 117 -12.99 -8.25 14.52
N ARG A 118 -13.01 -6.97 14.16
CA ARG A 118 -12.46 -5.88 14.99
C ARG A 118 -13.20 -5.75 16.32
N ASP A 119 -14.53 -5.70 16.28
CA ASP A 119 -15.36 -5.54 17.48
C ASP A 119 -15.16 -6.71 18.47
N ARG A 120 -14.80 -7.90 17.96
CA ARG A 120 -14.55 -9.10 18.75
C ARG A 120 -13.06 -9.29 19.11
N GLY A 121 -12.18 -8.39 18.70
CA GLY A 121 -10.73 -8.46 18.94
C GLY A 121 -10.06 -9.63 18.26
N ALA A 122 -10.50 -10.00 17.04
CA ALA A 122 -9.84 -11.00 16.22
C ALA A 122 -8.54 -10.43 15.62
N THR A 123 -7.51 -11.27 15.52
CA THR A 123 -6.26 -10.94 14.82
C THR A 123 -6.35 -11.30 13.35
N CYS A 124 -7.10 -12.34 13.01
CA CYS A 124 -7.26 -12.83 11.65
C CYS A 124 -8.72 -13.17 11.31
N ILE A 125 -9.14 -12.83 10.10
CA ILE A 125 -10.32 -13.40 9.43
C ILE A 125 -9.84 -14.53 8.54
N LEU A 126 -10.40 -15.71 8.67
CA LEU A 126 -10.08 -16.85 7.83
C LEU A 126 -11.21 -17.15 6.86
N THR A 127 -10.87 -17.32 5.58
CA THR A 127 -11.83 -17.66 4.52
C THR A 127 -11.40 -18.92 3.78
N ALA A 128 -12.35 -19.70 3.34
CA ALA A 128 -12.16 -21.03 2.78
C ALA A 128 -11.92 -21.04 1.25
N HIS A 129 -11.26 -20.01 0.70
CA HIS A 129 -10.83 -20.06 -0.70
C HIS A 129 -9.75 -21.14 -0.84
N HIS A 130 -9.91 -22.01 -1.84
CA HIS A 130 -9.02 -23.14 -2.10
C HIS A 130 -8.28 -22.99 -3.43
N GLY A 131 -7.39 -23.93 -3.73
CA GLY A 131 -6.52 -23.85 -4.91
C GLY A 131 -7.26 -23.81 -6.24
N ASP A 132 -8.43 -24.46 -6.35
CA ASP A 132 -9.21 -24.41 -7.59
C ASP A 132 -9.86 -23.04 -7.80
N ASP A 133 -10.31 -22.35 -6.73
CA ASP A 133 -10.72 -20.94 -6.81
C ASP A 133 -9.59 -20.04 -7.33
N ASN A 134 -8.35 -20.39 -6.98
CA ASN A 134 -7.18 -19.67 -7.43
C ASN A 134 -6.93 -19.85 -8.92
N VAL A 135 -7.12 -21.08 -9.44
CA VAL A 135 -7.06 -21.36 -10.88
C VAL A 135 -8.20 -20.66 -11.63
N GLU A 136 -9.44 -20.68 -11.09
CA GLU A 136 -10.56 -19.91 -11.65
C GLU A 136 -10.19 -18.41 -11.77
N THR A 137 -9.61 -17.85 -10.70
CA THR A 137 -9.21 -16.46 -10.68
C THR A 137 -8.11 -16.15 -11.69
N LEU A 138 -7.10 -17.03 -11.83
CA LEU A 138 -6.07 -16.92 -12.86
C LEU A 138 -6.70 -16.83 -14.26
N LEU A 139 -7.58 -17.80 -14.59
CA LEU A 139 -8.22 -17.86 -15.92
C LEU A 139 -9.08 -16.62 -16.21
N LEU A 140 -9.87 -16.18 -15.24
CA LEU A 140 -10.67 -14.97 -15.37
C LEU A 140 -9.81 -13.71 -15.57
N ARG A 141 -8.67 -13.62 -14.92
CA ARG A 141 -7.74 -12.49 -15.06
C ARG A 141 -6.92 -12.57 -16.34
N LEU A 142 -6.56 -13.78 -16.78
CA LEU A 142 -5.88 -14.01 -18.06
C LEU A 142 -6.74 -13.53 -19.24
N VAL A 143 -8.02 -13.87 -19.27
CA VAL A 143 -8.97 -13.41 -20.31
C VAL A 143 -9.15 -11.89 -20.30
N ARG A 144 -8.92 -11.23 -19.15
CA ARG A 144 -8.97 -9.76 -19.02
C ARG A 144 -7.64 -9.07 -19.34
N GLY A 145 -6.60 -9.80 -19.72
CA GLY A 145 -5.29 -9.24 -20.05
C GLY A 145 -4.47 -8.82 -18.84
N ALA A 146 -4.61 -9.52 -17.71
CA ALA A 146 -3.84 -9.21 -16.50
C ALA A 146 -2.33 -9.52 -16.69
N GLY A 147 -1.48 -8.65 -16.14
CA GLY A 147 -0.04 -8.90 -16.00
C GLY A 147 0.31 -9.82 -14.82
N LEU A 148 1.61 -10.01 -14.56
CA LEU A 148 2.14 -10.95 -13.55
C LEU A 148 1.45 -10.83 -12.19
N GLU A 149 1.31 -9.63 -11.66
CA GLU A 149 0.66 -9.37 -10.38
C GLU A 149 -0.81 -9.89 -10.35
N GLY A 150 -1.55 -9.61 -11.42
CA GLY A 150 -2.92 -10.12 -11.55
C GLY A 150 -2.97 -11.64 -11.69
N LEU A 151 -2.03 -12.24 -12.45
CA LEU A 151 -1.96 -13.68 -12.69
C LEU A 151 -1.47 -14.46 -11.46
N GLY A 152 -0.84 -13.82 -10.48
CA GLY A 152 -0.49 -14.42 -9.19
C GLY A 152 -1.69 -14.91 -8.36
N GLY A 153 -2.91 -14.68 -8.84
CA GLY A 153 -4.13 -15.23 -8.25
C GLY A 153 -4.56 -14.53 -6.96
N ILE A 154 -5.08 -15.31 -6.03
CA ILE A 154 -5.58 -14.85 -4.74
C ILE A 154 -4.42 -14.90 -3.74
N ALA A 155 -4.14 -13.77 -3.09
CA ALA A 155 -3.10 -13.73 -2.05
C ALA A 155 -3.48 -14.63 -0.86
N PRO A 156 -2.55 -15.46 -0.35
CA PRO A 156 -2.82 -16.32 0.81
C PRO A 156 -3.07 -15.51 2.09
N CYS A 157 -2.44 -14.36 2.19
CA CYS A 157 -2.55 -13.46 3.32
C CYS A 157 -2.64 -12.02 2.82
N LEU A 158 -3.49 -11.20 3.45
CA LEU A 158 -3.65 -9.79 3.14
C LEU A 158 -3.79 -9.01 4.44
N ARG A 159 -2.95 -8.00 4.62
CA ARG A 159 -3.08 -7.09 5.76
C ARG A 159 -4.22 -6.11 5.50
N LEU A 160 -5.15 -6.06 6.42
CA LEU A 160 -6.25 -5.11 6.46
C LEU A 160 -5.90 -3.93 7.38
N GLU A 161 -6.78 -2.95 7.46
CA GLU A 161 -6.63 -1.82 8.38
C GLU A 161 -6.61 -2.28 9.86
N ALA A 162 -6.05 -1.46 10.73
CA ALA A 162 -6.01 -1.68 12.19
C ALA A 162 -5.35 -3.01 12.63
N GLY A 163 -4.39 -3.52 11.85
CA GLY A 163 -3.63 -4.71 12.22
C GLY A 163 -4.35 -6.04 12.05
N LEU A 164 -5.55 -6.04 11.47
CA LEU A 164 -6.33 -7.23 11.13
C LEU A 164 -5.77 -7.88 9.86
N TRP A 165 -5.79 -9.20 9.79
CA TRP A 165 -5.36 -9.97 8.63
C TRP A 165 -6.48 -10.80 8.04
N LEU A 166 -6.51 -10.90 6.71
CA LEU A 166 -7.37 -11.81 5.97
C LEU A 166 -6.53 -12.97 5.44
N VAL A 167 -6.79 -14.16 5.93
CA VAL A 167 -6.00 -15.38 5.65
C VAL A 167 -6.83 -16.40 4.88
N ARG A 168 -6.20 -17.11 3.95
CA ARG A 168 -6.83 -18.12 3.10
C ARG A 168 -6.05 -19.43 3.15
N PRO A 169 -6.21 -20.22 4.20
CA PRO A 169 -5.35 -21.37 4.45
C PRO A 169 -5.49 -22.49 3.44
N LEU A 170 -6.66 -22.60 2.76
CA LEU A 170 -6.92 -23.71 1.83
C LEU A 170 -6.38 -23.50 0.41
N LEU A 171 -5.68 -22.38 0.13
CA LEU A 171 -5.16 -22.10 -1.22
C LEU A 171 -4.15 -23.13 -1.73
N ALA A 172 -3.49 -23.87 -0.84
CA ALA A 172 -2.59 -24.97 -1.20
C ALA A 172 -3.32 -26.27 -1.55
N MET A 173 -4.61 -26.38 -1.20
CA MET A 173 -5.42 -27.57 -1.31
C MET A 173 -6.40 -27.48 -2.48
N GLY A 174 -6.80 -28.61 -3.04
CA GLY A 174 -7.85 -28.68 -4.04
C GLY A 174 -9.16 -29.19 -3.50
N ARG A 175 -10.19 -29.13 -4.32
CA ARG A 175 -11.50 -29.68 -4.02
C ARG A 175 -11.45 -31.16 -3.57
N PRO A 176 -10.69 -32.06 -4.24
CA PRO A 176 -10.60 -33.47 -3.81
C PRO A 176 -10.07 -33.62 -2.38
N ASP A 177 -9.11 -32.79 -1.96
CA ASP A 177 -8.53 -32.85 -0.61
C ASP A 177 -9.57 -32.49 0.45
N ILE A 178 -10.44 -31.51 0.15
CA ILE A 178 -11.54 -31.06 1.00
C ILE A 178 -12.63 -32.12 1.08
N ASP A 179 -13.05 -32.67 -0.06
CA ASP A 179 -14.10 -33.69 -0.14
C ASP A 179 -13.66 -34.94 0.61
N GLN A 180 -12.45 -35.44 0.41
CA GLN A 180 -11.88 -36.58 1.14
C GLN A 180 -11.90 -36.33 2.66
N TYR A 181 -11.49 -35.13 3.10
CA TYR A 181 -11.47 -34.80 4.53
C TYR A 181 -12.87 -34.83 5.16
N LEU A 182 -13.87 -34.30 4.46
CA LEU A 182 -15.27 -34.33 4.94
C LEU A 182 -15.83 -35.73 4.96
N GLU A 183 -15.53 -36.56 3.95
CA GLU A 183 -15.94 -37.99 3.92
C GLU A 183 -15.32 -38.78 5.08
N GLU A 184 -14.02 -38.63 5.33
CA GLU A 184 -13.34 -39.28 6.47
C GLU A 184 -13.96 -38.87 7.83
N ARG A 185 -14.54 -37.68 7.92
CA ARG A 185 -15.21 -37.16 9.11
C ARG A 185 -16.70 -37.42 9.15
N GLN A 186 -17.27 -38.03 8.11
CA GLN A 186 -18.71 -38.32 7.97
C GLN A 186 -19.58 -37.05 8.10
N VAL A 187 -19.06 -35.90 7.62
CA VAL A 187 -19.75 -34.61 7.69
C VAL A 187 -20.42 -34.29 6.36
N VAL A 188 -21.74 -34.13 6.39
CA VAL A 188 -22.55 -33.68 5.25
C VAL A 188 -22.61 -32.15 5.25
N ALA A 189 -21.99 -31.52 4.26
CA ALA A 189 -22.07 -30.09 4.06
C ALA A 189 -23.15 -29.74 3.02
N ALA A 190 -23.64 -28.49 3.07
CA ALA A 190 -24.60 -27.98 2.10
C ALA A 190 -23.97 -27.82 0.71
N GLU A 191 -24.73 -28.12 -0.32
CA GLU A 191 -24.46 -27.68 -1.68
C GLU A 191 -25.24 -26.41 -1.94
N ASP A 192 -24.54 -25.37 -2.46
CA ASP A 192 -25.19 -24.14 -2.85
C ASP A 192 -25.82 -24.30 -4.24
N PRO A 193 -27.17 -24.24 -4.37
CA PRO A 193 -27.83 -24.41 -5.66
C PRO A 193 -27.42 -23.35 -6.71
N THR A 194 -26.93 -22.19 -6.27
CA THR A 194 -26.47 -21.13 -7.20
C THR A 194 -25.19 -21.48 -7.94
N ASN A 195 -24.47 -22.50 -7.48
CA ASN A 195 -23.28 -23.02 -8.16
C ASN A 195 -23.62 -23.86 -9.42
N ALA A 196 -24.86 -24.28 -9.61
CA ALA A 196 -25.26 -25.16 -10.70
C ALA A 196 -25.49 -24.42 -12.05
N GLY A 197 -25.74 -23.12 -12.04
CA GLY A 197 -26.03 -22.34 -13.25
C GLY A 197 -24.77 -21.79 -13.93
N ASP A 198 -24.85 -21.58 -15.26
CA ASP A 198 -23.79 -21.00 -16.11
C ASP A 198 -23.95 -19.50 -16.39
N ASP A 199 -24.83 -18.83 -15.67
CA ASP A 199 -25.11 -17.41 -15.87
C ASP A 199 -23.88 -16.51 -15.58
N TYR A 200 -22.99 -17.01 -14.75
CA TYR A 200 -21.79 -16.28 -14.36
C TYR A 200 -20.52 -16.85 -15.01
N LEU A 201 -19.67 -15.97 -15.50
CA LEU A 201 -18.40 -16.34 -16.12
C LEU A 201 -17.56 -17.28 -15.23
N ARG A 202 -17.60 -17.10 -13.92
CA ARG A 202 -16.89 -17.95 -12.97
C ARG A 202 -17.43 -19.39 -12.98
N ASN A 203 -18.73 -19.56 -13.01
CA ASN A 203 -19.36 -20.87 -13.08
C ASN A 203 -19.03 -21.55 -14.42
N ARG A 204 -19.04 -20.80 -15.53
CA ARG A 204 -18.64 -21.31 -16.85
C ARG A 204 -17.19 -21.82 -16.85
N VAL A 205 -16.26 -21.07 -16.21
CA VAL A 205 -14.88 -21.55 -16.04
C VAL A 205 -14.85 -22.83 -15.23
N ARG A 206 -15.59 -22.91 -14.13
CA ARG A 206 -15.67 -24.08 -13.24
C ARG A 206 -16.23 -25.32 -13.95
N HIS A 207 -17.28 -25.16 -14.72
CA HIS A 207 -17.99 -26.30 -15.35
C HIS A 207 -17.38 -26.75 -16.67
N HIS A 208 -16.76 -25.84 -17.43
CA HIS A 208 -16.29 -26.16 -18.78
C HIS A 208 -14.78 -26.11 -18.93
N VAL A 209 -14.06 -25.20 -18.26
CA VAL A 209 -12.63 -25.02 -18.47
C VAL A 209 -11.80 -25.87 -17.51
N LEU A 210 -12.15 -25.89 -16.22
CA LEU A 210 -11.40 -26.68 -15.24
C LEU A 210 -11.43 -28.18 -15.53
N PRO A 211 -12.55 -28.81 -15.92
CA PRO A 211 -12.54 -30.23 -16.33
C PRO A 211 -11.65 -30.47 -17.52
N ALA A 212 -11.65 -29.59 -18.54
CA ALA A 212 -10.79 -29.74 -19.71
C ALA A 212 -9.28 -29.77 -19.37
N LEU A 213 -8.84 -29.08 -18.31
CA LEU A 213 -7.45 -29.16 -17.83
C LEU A 213 -7.09 -30.57 -17.35
N ASN A 214 -8.04 -31.28 -16.75
CA ASN A 214 -7.87 -32.68 -16.35
C ASN A 214 -7.91 -33.63 -17.56
N GLU A 215 -8.75 -33.34 -18.57
CA GLU A 215 -8.78 -34.12 -19.80
C GLU A 215 -7.45 -34.04 -20.55
N LEU A 216 -6.81 -32.88 -20.60
CA LEU A 216 -5.53 -32.67 -21.28
C LEU A 216 -4.35 -33.42 -20.61
N ARG A 217 -4.37 -33.60 -19.31
CA ARG A 217 -3.23 -34.15 -18.56
C ARG A 217 -3.61 -35.24 -17.54
N GLY A 218 -4.83 -35.72 -17.52
CA GLY A 218 -5.35 -36.58 -16.47
C GLY A 218 -5.48 -35.87 -15.11
N PRO A 219 -5.64 -36.60 -14.01
CA PRO A 219 -5.86 -36.05 -12.67
C PRO A 219 -4.77 -35.07 -12.18
N GLY A 220 -3.64 -35.02 -12.86
CA GLY A 220 -2.55 -34.08 -12.58
C GLY A 220 -2.74 -32.70 -13.17
N GLY A 221 -3.71 -32.47 -14.07
CA GLY A 221 -3.91 -31.19 -14.75
C GLY A 221 -4.22 -30.04 -13.78
N MET A 222 -5.20 -30.23 -12.92
CA MET A 222 -5.55 -29.23 -11.89
C MET A 222 -4.43 -29.02 -10.88
N ARG A 223 -3.70 -30.09 -10.50
CA ARG A 223 -2.55 -29.94 -9.58
C ARG A 223 -1.45 -29.10 -10.22
N ALA A 224 -1.16 -29.29 -11.51
CA ALA A 224 -0.19 -28.49 -12.25
C ALA A 224 -0.65 -27.04 -12.37
N ALA A 225 -1.92 -26.77 -12.68
CA ALA A 225 -2.49 -25.45 -12.75
C ALA A 225 -2.39 -24.71 -11.41
N ARG A 226 -2.78 -25.33 -10.29
CA ARG A 226 -2.62 -24.79 -8.93
C ARG A 226 -1.17 -24.44 -8.62
N ARG A 227 -0.23 -25.32 -8.97
CA ARG A 227 1.21 -25.07 -8.80
C ARG A 227 1.66 -23.86 -9.61
N SER A 228 1.23 -23.73 -10.86
CA SER A 228 1.58 -22.57 -11.71
C SER A 228 1.09 -21.25 -11.13
N VAL A 229 -0.15 -21.17 -10.65
CA VAL A 229 -0.66 -19.96 -9.97
C VAL A 229 0.15 -19.63 -8.74
N SER A 230 0.49 -20.63 -7.92
CA SER A 230 1.32 -20.44 -6.73
C SER A 230 2.73 -19.91 -7.06
N LEU A 231 3.35 -20.40 -8.14
CA LEU A 231 4.64 -19.89 -8.60
C LEU A 231 4.55 -18.45 -9.09
N LEU A 232 3.55 -18.14 -9.94
CA LEU A 232 3.30 -16.77 -10.40
C LEU A 232 3.07 -15.80 -9.23
N GLY A 233 2.36 -16.24 -8.19
CA GLY A 233 2.15 -15.45 -6.99
C GLY A 233 3.43 -15.16 -6.21
N ARG A 234 4.34 -16.16 -6.11
CA ARG A 234 5.67 -15.99 -5.49
C ARG A 234 6.56 -15.05 -6.30
N ASP A 235 6.56 -15.20 -7.63
CA ASP A 235 7.34 -14.34 -8.51
C ASP A 235 6.84 -12.88 -8.44
N ALA A 236 5.53 -12.68 -8.38
CA ALA A 236 4.93 -11.36 -8.19
C ALA A 236 5.32 -10.73 -6.85
N ALA A 237 5.30 -11.52 -5.76
CA ALA A 237 5.69 -11.04 -4.43
C ALA A 237 7.19 -10.69 -4.37
N ALA A 238 8.06 -11.52 -4.96
CA ALA A 238 9.49 -11.25 -5.04
C ALA A 238 9.78 -9.98 -5.86
N LEU A 239 9.04 -9.76 -6.96
CA LEU A 239 9.16 -8.53 -7.73
C LEU A 239 8.72 -7.30 -6.90
N ASP A 240 7.63 -7.40 -6.15
CA ASP A 240 7.19 -6.30 -5.28
C ASP A 240 8.23 -5.96 -4.20
N GLU A 241 8.83 -6.97 -3.55
CA GLU A 241 9.90 -6.79 -2.57
C GLU A 241 11.15 -6.13 -3.19
N LEU A 242 11.53 -6.55 -4.40
CA LEU A 242 12.65 -5.93 -5.14
C LEU A 242 12.34 -4.48 -5.51
N LEU A 243 11.10 -4.17 -5.90
CA LEU A 243 10.69 -2.81 -6.22
C LEU A 243 10.67 -1.93 -4.98
N GLU A 244 10.19 -2.45 -3.85
CA GLU A 244 10.22 -1.75 -2.57
C GLU A 244 11.65 -1.44 -2.13
N TRP A 245 12.55 -2.44 -2.20
CA TRP A 245 13.97 -2.24 -1.93
C TRP A 245 14.62 -1.21 -2.86
N LEU A 246 14.34 -1.29 -4.17
CA LEU A 246 14.85 -0.36 -5.16
C LEU A 246 14.41 1.08 -4.87
N VAL A 247 13.16 1.25 -4.47
CA VAL A 247 12.58 2.54 -4.09
C VAL A 247 13.21 3.03 -2.79
N ALA A 248 13.34 2.20 -1.77
CA ALA A 248 13.93 2.56 -0.48
C ALA A 248 15.44 2.90 -0.59
N SER A 249 16.17 2.26 -1.51
CA SER A 249 17.62 2.42 -1.65
C SER A 249 18.09 3.66 -2.43
N GLY A 250 17.21 4.47 -2.99
CA GLY A 250 17.65 5.65 -3.73
C GLY A 250 16.59 6.42 -4.49
N LEU A 251 15.37 5.99 -4.39
CA LEU A 251 14.22 6.66 -4.97
C LEU A 251 13.40 7.22 -3.81
N SER A 252 13.46 8.51 -3.61
CA SER A 252 12.84 9.19 -2.47
C SER A 252 11.32 9.16 -2.51
N THR A 253 10.71 8.82 -1.40
CA THR A 253 9.25 8.81 -1.22
C THR A 253 8.81 9.87 -0.23
N ARG A 254 7.68 10.57 -0.50
CA ARG A 254 6.98 11.36 0.51
C ARG A 254 5.52 11.53 0.19
N GLU A 255 4.72 11.21 1.16
CA GLU A 255 3.31 11.54 1.11
C GLU A 255 3.09 13.06 1.04
N PRO A 256 2.14 13.53 0.22
CA PRO A 256 1.22 12.79 -0.65
C PRO A 256 1.76 12.56 -2.08
N ALA A 257 3.05 12.69 -2.32
CA ALA A 257 3.67 12.54 -3.63
C ALA A 257 4.94 11.69 -3.55
N TRP A 258 5.23 10.97 -4.62
CA TRP A 258 6.46 10.22 -4.79
C TRP A 258 7.41 10.94 -5.74
N TYR A 259 8.66 11.11 -5.33
CA TYR A 259 9.72 11.74 -6.09
C TYR A 259 10.78 10.72 -6.42
N LEU A 260 10.90 10.37 -7.70
CA LEU A 260 11.85 9.40 -8.18
C LEU A 260 12.93 10.14 -8.98
N ARG A 261 14.22 9.86 -8.76
CA ARG A 261 15.30 10.50 -9.51
C ARG A 261 15.24 10.13 -10.98
N THR A 262 14.98 11.11 -11.86
CA THR A 262 14.84 10.91 -13.31
C THR A 262 16.06 10.20 -13.91
N LYS A 263 17.28 10.57 -13.49
CA LYS A 263 18.52 9.95 -13.98
C LYS A 263 18.61 8.48 -13.59
N ALA A 264 18.21 8.13 -12.36
CA ALA A 264 18.20 6.73 -11.91
C ALA A 264 17.14 5.92 -12.67
N LEU A 265 15.93 6.45 -12.83
CA LEU A 265 14.89 5.77 -13.61
C LEU A 265 15.30 5.52 -15.05
N ARG A 266 15.94 6.51 -15.70
CA ARG A 266 16.41 6.40 -17.09
C ARG A 266 17.55 5.40 -17.30
N SER A 267 18.22 4.95 -16.23
CA SER A 267 19.25 3.90 -16.34
C SER A 267 18.64 2.49 -16.44
N PHE A 268 17.34 2.34 -16.16
CA PHE A 268 16.64 1.07 -16.29
C PHE A 268 15.95 0.94 -17.64
N GLY A 269 15.74 -0.29 -18.06
CA GLY A 269 14.93 -0.60 -19.25
C GLY A 269 13.44 -0.29 -19.04
N PRO A 270 12.66 -0.16 -20.13
CA PRO A 270 11.25 0.22 -20.10
C PRO A 270 10.40 -0.61 -19.14
N ALA A 271 10.58 -1.93 -19.15
CA ALA A 271 9.82 -2.84 -18.30
C ALA A 271 10.01 -2.55 -16.80
N VAL A 272 11.24 -2.24 -16.37
CA VAL A 272 11.53 -1.91 -14.96
C VAL A 272 10.90 -0.57 -14.60
N VAL A 273 11.04 0.45 -15.45
CA VAL A 273 10.43 1.76 -15.20
C VAL A 273 8.92 1.67 -15.08
N VAL A 274 8.26 0.93 -15.99
CA VAL A 274 6.81 0.69 -15.92
C VAL A 274 6.41 0.06 -14.59
N GLN A 275 7.14 -0.94 -14.12
CA GLN A 275 6.84 -1.58 -12.83
C GLN A 275 7.11 -0.66 -11.64
N VAL A 276 8.18 0.13 -11.65
CA VAL A 276 8.46 1.14 -10.63
C VAL A 276 7.32 2.17 -10.55
N LEU A 277 6.87 2.68 -11.71
CA LEU A 277 5.75 3.64 -11.76
C LEU A 277 4.46 3.03 -11.23
N ARG A 278 4.15 1.78 -11.57
CA ARG A 278 2.97 1.06 -11.05
C ARG A 278 3.06 0.83 -9.55
N HIS A 279 4.21 0.42 -9.05
CA HIS A 279 4.46 0.25 -7.62
C HIS A 279 4.28 1.58 -6.86
N ALA A 280 4.92 2.65 -7.32
CA ALA A 280 4.80 3.98 -6.74
C ALA A 280 3.35 4.51 -6.76
N ALA A 281 2.62 4.28 -7.86
CA ALA A 281 1.22 4.72 -7.97
C ALA A 281 0.30 4.01 -6.96
N ARG A 282 0.55 2.76 -6.61
CA ARG A 282 -0.23 2.05 -5.58
C ARG A 282 -0.07 2.67 -4.19
N ALA A 283 1.10 3.17 -3.87
CA ALA A 283 1.30 3.88 -2.61
C ALA A 283 0.59 5.25 -2.57
N VAL A 284 0.48 5.93 -3.73
CA VAL A 284 -0.21 7.22 -3.85
C VAL A 284 -1.72 7.06 -3.94
N VAL A 285 -2.20 6.03 -4.66
CA VAL A 285 -3.62 5.76 -4.90
C VAL A 285 -3.88 4.25 -4.72
N PRO A 286 -3.98 3.76 -3.48
CA PRO A 286 -4.01 2.32 -3.19
C PRO A 286 -5.13 1.54 -3.85
N ARG A 287 -6.30 2.18 -4.07
CA ARG A 287 -7.49 1.51 -4.63
C ARG A 287 -7.48 1.39 -6.15
N HIS A 288 -6.74 2.24 -6.85
CA HIS A 288 -6.80 2.33 -8.32
C HIS A 288 -5.51 1.87 -9.00
N GLY A 289 -4.34 2.26 -8.47
CA GLY A 289 -3.06 1.98 -9.10
C GLY A 289 -2.98 2.53 -10.55
N LEU A 290 -1.93 2.16 -11.27
CA LEU A 290 -1.81 2.43 -12.72
C LEU A 290 -2.10 1.17 -13.53
N THR A 291 -2.91 1.29 -14.57
CA THR A 291 -3.01 0.26 -15.61
C THR A 291 -1.68 0.14 -16.35
N CYS A 292 -1.45 -0.96 -17.07
CA CYS A 292 -0.23 -1.13 -17.86
C CYS A 292 -0.09 -0.01 -18.92
N ALA A 293 -1.17 0.27 -19.66
CA ALA A 293 -1.18 1.34 -20.64
C ALA A 293 -0.89 2.73 -20.05
N ALA A 294 -1.43 3.02 -18.86
CA ALA A 294 -1.17 4.26 -18.14
C ALA A 294 0.29 4.37 -17.69
N ALA A 295 0.89 3.26 -17.23
CA ALA A 295 2.30 3.23 -16.84
C ALA A 295 3.25 3.34 -18.05
N GLU A 296 2.87 2.82 -19.23
CA GLU A 296 3.58 3.02 -20.49
C GLU A 296 3.59 4.50 -20.91
N ARG A 297 2.45 5.19 -20.78
CA ARG A 297 2.41 6.66 -20.95
C ARG A 297 3.31 7.39 -19.94
N GLY A 298 3.32 6.93 -18.70
CA GLY A 298 4.25 7.44 -17.69
C GLY A 298 5.72 7.22 -18.09
N PHE A 299 6.05 6.08 -18.70
CA PHE A 299 7.39 5.83 -19.23
C PHE A 299 7.77 6.82 -20.35
N GLU A 300 6.83 7.19 -21.24
CA GLU A 300 7.06 8.22 -22.26
C GLU A 300 7.46 9.57 -21.61
N VAL A 301 6.80 9.93 -20.50
CA VAL A 301 7.16 11.13 -19.71
C VAL A 301 8.58 11.00 -19.15
N VAL A 302 8.92 9.87 -18.52
CA VAL A 302 10.26 9.62 -17.95
C VAL A 302 11.34 9.69 -19.02
N SER A 303 11.07 9.15 -20.20
CA SER A 303 12.02 9.08 -21.34
C SER A 303 12.14 10.40 -22.10
N SER A 304 11.20 11.32 -21.91
CA SER A 304 11.21 12.62 -22.59
C SER A 304 12.42 13.46 -22.21
N ASN A 305 13.02 14.12 -23.19
CA ASN A 305 14.07 15.12 -22.96
C ASN A 305 13.53 16.45 -22.41
N SER A 306 12.21 16.62 -22.35
CA SER A 306 11.55 17.80 -21.79
C SER A 306 11.71 17.84 -20.27
N ARG A 307 12.08 19.01 -19.74
CA ARG A 307 12.11 19.26 -18.28
C ARG A 307 10.73 19.51 -17.66
N ARG A 308 9.67 19.49 -18.48
CA ARG A 308 8.29 19.78 -18.09
C ARG A 308 7.29 18.78 -18.66
N ALA A 309 7.74 17.60 -19.09
CA ALA A 309 6.83 16.56 -19.54
C ALA A 309 5.91 16.13 -18.38
N SER A 310 4.65 15.96 -18.68
CA SER A 310 3.67 15.46 -17.71
C SER A 310 2.56 14.68 -18.41
N TRP A 311 1.95 13.78 -17.67
CA TRP A 311 0.79 13.00 -18.05
C TRP A 311 -0.14 12.81 -16.85
N GLU A 312 -1.46 12.77 -17.09
CA GLU A 312 -2.48 12.62 -16.06
C GLU A 312 -3.68 11.88 -16.64
N ASP A 313 -4.28 10.96 -15.88
CA ASP A 313 -5.49 10.21 -16.28
C ASP A 313 -6.73 10.53 -15.42
N GLY A 314 -6.66 11.57 -14.62
CA GLY A 314 -7.69 11.91 -13.64
C GLY A 314 -7.55 11.19 -12.29
N VAL A 315 -6.72 10.17 -12.19
CA VAL A 315 -6.43 9.42 -10.95
C VAL A 315 -5.01 9.69 -10.47
N VAL A 316 -4.03 9.59 -11.36
CA VAL A 316 -2.62 9.79 -11.07
C VAL A 316 -2.02 10.82 -12.02
N ARG A 317 -1.21 11.71 -11.51
CA ARG A 317 -0.37 12.61 -12.28
C ARG A 317 1.08 12.18 -12.19
N ILE A 318 1.74 12.07 -13.34
CA ILE A 318 3.17 11.81 -13.50
C ILE A 318 3.78 13.03 -14.19
N ALA A 319 4.79 13.66 -13.61
CA ALA A 319 5.41 14.85 -14.17
C ALA A 319 6.91 14.87 -13.91
N ILE A 320 7.69 15.43 -14.86
CA ILE A 320 9.10 15.77 -14.61
C ILE A 320 9.15 17.13 -13.91
N GLU A 321 9.71 17.14 -12.71
CA GLU A 321 9.90 18.31 -11.88
C GLU A 321 11.38 18.45 -11.48
N GLY A 322 12.12 19.23 -12.24
CA GLY A 322 13.57 19.35 -12.07
C GLY A 322 14.29 18.03 -12.32
N PRO A 323 15.07 17.49 -11.36
CA PRO A 323 15.78 16.23 -11.51
C PRO A 323 14.93 15.00 -11.17
N PHE A 324 13.64 15.19 -10.87
CA PHE A 324 12.75 14.15 -10.39
C PHE A 324 11.59 13.90 -11.33
N VAL A 325 11.10 12.66 -11.31
CA VAL A 325 9.75 12.30 -11.73
C VAL A 325 8.87 12.32 -10.49
N CYS A 326 7.83 13.12 -10.51
CA CYS A 326 6.85 13.24 -9.43
C CYS A 326 5.60 12.42 -9.79
N LEU A 327 5.18 11.52 -8.89
CA LEU A 327 3.90 10.83 -8.94
C LEU A 327 3.02 11.31 -7.79
N ARG A 328 1.78 11.68 -8.08
CA ARG A 328 0.80 12.08 -7.08
C ARG A 328 -0.62 11.77 -7.54
N ALA A 329 -1.56 11.73 -6.60
CA ALA A 329 -2.97 11.67 -6.96
C ALA A 329 -3.34 12.92 -7.77
N ALA A 330 -4.16 12.73 -8.80
CA ALA A 330 -4.67 13.83 -9.61
C ALA A 330 -5.45 14.83 -8.73
N GLY A 331 -5.22 16.11 -8.92
CA GLY A 331 -5.86 17.16 -8.12
C GLY A 331 -5.42 17.26 -6.64
N ALA A 332 -4.52 16.39 -6.16
CA ALA A 332 -4.02 16.49 -4.80
C ALA A 332 -3.23 17.78 -4.59
N ALA A 333 -3.64 18.56 -3.58
CA ALA A 333 -2.86 19.67 -3.10
C ALA A 333 -1.64 19.16 -2.33
N LEU A 334 -0.49 19.76 -2.57
CA LEU A 334 0.68 19.49 -1.73
C LEU A 334 0.47 20.08 -0.34
N PRO A 335 0.98 19.44 0.71
CA PRO A 335 0.84 19.96 2.06
C PRO A 335 1.50 21.34 2.14
N ARG A 336 0.73 22.31 2.64
CA ARG A 336 1.24 23.60 3.04
C ARG A 336 1.48 23.57 4.55
N TRP A 337 2.56 24.15 4.97
CA TRP A 337 2.86 24.40 6.36
C TRP A 337 2.79 25.90 6.65
N ASN A 338 2.46 26.26 7.89
CA ASN A 338 2.34 27.64 8.31
C ASN A 338 3.66 28.13 8.89
N SER A 339 3.85 29.45 8.92
CA SER A 339 4.99 30.09 9.58
C SER A 339 5.12 29.65 11.05
N LYS A 340 6.35 29.51 11.52
CA LYS A 340 6.68 29.08 12.88
C LYS A 340 7.79 29.94 13.46
N ALA A 341 7.59 30.43 14.67
CA ALA A 341 8.63 31.11 15.44
C ALA A 341 9.79 30.13 15.73
N LEU A 342 11.02 30.62 15.64
CA LEU A 342 12.22 29.87 15.92
C LEU A 342 12.82 30.33 17.25
N GLU A 343 13.08 29.38 18.13
CA GLU A 343 13.76 29.66 19.41
C GLU A 343 15.27 29.50 19.25
N VAL A 344 16.03 30.45 19.76
CA VAL A 344 17.50 30.40 19.78
C VAL A 344 17.92 29.82 21.15
N ILE A 345 18.47 28.60 21.13
CA ILE A 345 19.00 27.95 22.35
C ILE A 345 20.52 27.89 22.23
N GLU A 346 21.25 28.50 23.16
CA GLU A 346 22.70 28.50 23.19
C GLU A 346 23.36 28.96 21.85
N GLY A 347 22.73 29.91 21.14
CA GLY A 347 23.22 30.38 19.85
C GLY A 347 22.98 29.44 18.68
N VAL A 348 22.18 28.39 18.86
CA VAL A 348 21.82 27.43 17.83
C VAL A 348 20.31 27.42 17.64
N VAL A 349 19.87 27.50 16.39
CA VAL A 349 18.47 27.30 16.00
C VAL A 349 18.38 25.97 15.25
N SER A 350 17.63 25.03 15.80
CA SER A 350 17.31 23.77 15.12
C SER A 350 15.97 23.88 14.41
N ILE A 351 15.99 23.73 13.10
CA ILE A 351 14.80 23.75 12.25
C ILE A 351 14.36 22.30 12.04
N GLY A 352 13.39 21.85 12.82
CA GLY A 352 12.80 20.51 12.66
C GLY A 352 11.33 20.54 13.08
N ASP A 353 10.43 20.30 12.13
CA ASP A 353 9.02 20.04 12.39
C ASP A 353 8.63 18.78 11.60
N PRO A 354 8.06 17.73 12.24
CA PRO A 354 7.58 16.56 11.51
C PRO A 354 6.46 16.86 10.49
N ARG A 355 5.85 18.05 10.57
CA ARG A 355 4.85 18.55 9.61
C ARG A 355 5.43 19.49 8.55
N ALA A 356 6.63 20.00 8.77
CA ALA A 356 7.36 20.75 7.76
C ALA A 356 8.07 19.74 6.82
N PRO A 357 8.36 20.14 5.56
CA PRO A 357 9.12 19.29 4.67
C PRO A 357 10.60 19.13 5.07
N LEU A 358 10.93 19.30 6.32
CA LEU A 358 12.25 19.16 6.93
C LEU A 358 12.28 17.88 7.74
N VAL A 359 13.20 17.00 7.43
CA VAL A 359 13.46 15.77 8.20
C VAL A 359 14.72 15.98 9.02
N VAL A 360 14.60 15.65 10.30
CA VAL A 360 15.74 15.51 11.20
C VAL A 360 16.63 14.39 10.70
N VAL A 361 17.84 14.68 10.27
CA VAL A 361 18.83 13.67 9.87
C VAL A 361 20.13 13.92 10.62
N ASP A 362 20.63 12.85 11.18
CA ASP A 362 21.98 12.76 11.74
C ASP A 362 22.99 13.30 10.69
N PRO A 363 23.81 14.31 11.03
CA PRO A 363 24.80 14.87 10.12
C PRO A 363 25.76 13.85 9.52
N ALA A 364 25.94 12.67 10.16
CA ALA A 364 26.74 11.58 9.67
C ALA A 364 26.08 10.76 8.56
N LYS A 365 24.79 10.94 8.28
CA LYS A 365 23.99 10.17 7.31
C LYS A 365 23.57 10.95 6.08
N VAL A 366 24.18 12.08 5.81
CA VAL A 366 23.83 12.90 4.65
C VAL A 366 24.25 12.20 3.36
N PRO A 367 23.33 11.87 2.44
CA PRO A 367 23.69 11.29 1.16
C PRO A 367 24.52 12.29 0.35
N LEU A 368 25.65 11.83 -0.16
CA LEU A 368 26.51 12.61 -1.05
C LEU A 368 25.73 13.02 -2.32
N TRP A 369 25.51 14.31 -2.49
CA TRP A 369 24.84 14.93 -3.63
C TRP A 369 25.68 14.84 -4.88
N ALA A 370 25.50 13.82 -5.67
CA ALA A 370 26.26 13.63 -6.90
C ALA A 370 25.88 14.60 -8.05
N SER A 371 24.86 15.45 -7.91
CA SER A 371 24.40 16.30 -9.00
C SER A 371 24.24 17.79 -8.70
N ALA A 372 24.37 18.24 -7.48
CA ALA A 372 24.44 19.66 -7.18
C ALA A 372 25.87 20.14 -7.40
N ARG A 373 26.07 21.16 -8.21
CA ARG A 373 27.40 21.80 -8.38
C ARG A 373 27.99 22.34 -7.08
N ARG A 374 27.15 22.40 -6.00
CA ARG A 374 27.52 22.68 -4.61
C ARG A 374 26.59 21.90 -3.70
N ALA A 375 27.12 21.25 -2.65
CA ALA A 375 26.30 20.68 -1.59
C ALA A 375 25.45 21.81 -0.96
N PRO A 376 24.15 21.59 -0.70
CA PRO A 376 23.34 22.58 -0.02
C PRO A 376 23.93 22.89 1.35
N ARG A 377 23.93 24.16 1.74
CA ARG A 377 24.37 24.57 3.07
C ARG A 377 23.36 24.06 4.09
N GLN A 378 23.75 23.09 4.87
CA GLN A 378 22.95 22.55 5.98
C GLN A 378 23.07 23.42 7.23
N GLN A 379 24.06 24.29 7.25
CA GLN A 379 24.34 25.19 8.35
C GLN A 379 24.61 26.57 7.75
N ALA A 380 24.05 27.55 8.40
CA ALA A 380 24.32 28.96 8.12
C ALA A 380 24.71 29.64 9.40
N GLU A 381 25.68 30.52 9.32
CA GLU A 381 26.13 31.37 10.42
C GLU A 381 25.71 32.80 10.12
N ILE A 382 24.89 33.36 10.99
CA ILE A 382 24.31 34.71 10.85
C ILE A 382 24.92 35.60 11.91
N ALA A 383 25.33 36.82 11.53
CA ALA A 383 25.76 37.81 12.51
C ALA A 383 24.61 38.13 13.48
N ALA A 384 24.83 37.92 14.76
CA ALA A 384 23.79 38.19 15.77
C ALA A 384 23.28 39.61 15.72
N ALA A 385 24.16 40.57 15.42
CA ALA A 385 23.81 42.01 15.27
C ALA A 385 22.90 42.29 14.05
N SER A 386 22.81 41.37 13.08
CA SER A 386 21.98 41.54 11.90
C SER A 386 20.51 41.12 12.09
N ILE A 387 20.25 40.35 13.17
CA ILE A 387 18.91 39.85 13.46
C ILE A 387 18.06 40.98 14.06
N ARG A 388 16.89 41.22 13.50
CA ARG A 388 15.94 42.24 13.91
C ARG A 388 14.63 41.61 14.36
N GLY A 389 14.41 41.58 15.68
CA GLY A 389 13.25 40.95 16.26
C GLY A 389 13.34 39.44 16.34
N GLU A 390 12.22 38.77 16.31
CA GLU A 390 12.13 37.31 16.40
C GLU A 390 12.48 36.65 15.09
N LEU A 391 13.07 35.46 15.16
CA LEU A 391 13.32 34.60 13.98
C LEU A 391 12.09 33.73 13.71
N GLU A 392 11.69 33.69 12.46
CA GLU A 392 10.61 32.84 11.98
C GLU A 392 11.04 32.00 10.81
N LEU A 393 10.45 30.82 10.71
CA LEU A 393 10.51 30.01 9.52
C LEU A 393 9.24 30.24 8.71
N ARG A 394 9.37 30.65 7.43
CA ARG A 394 8.24 30.91 6.54
C ARG A 394 8.38 30.15 5.22
N PRO A 395 7.26 29.74 4.58
CA PRO A 395 7.27 29.29 3.21
C PRO A 395 7.76 30.39 2.27
N ALA A 396 8.49 30.02 1.22
CA ALA A 396 9.09 30.98 0.29
C ALA A 396 8.06 31.83 -0.49
N ASP A 397 6.84 31.34 -0.67
CA ASP A 397 5.75 32.08 -1.32
C ASP A 397 5.06 33.09 -0.38
N GLU A 398 5.26 32.98 0.93
CA GLU A 398 4.79 33.93 1.92
C GLU A 398 5.82 35.05 2.22
N VAL A 399 7.02 34.96 1.64
CA VAL A 399 8.07 35.98 1.79
C VAL A 399 8.03 36.93 0.61
N GLU A 400 7.45 38.13 0.83
CA GLU A 400 7.25 39.14 -0.20
C GLU A 400 8.59 39.77 -0.64
N THR A 401 9.52 39.98 0.30
CA THR A 401 10.82 40.60 0.04
C THR A 401 11.79 39.59 -0.53
N GLY A 402 12.62 40.03 -1.50
CA GLY A 402 13.69 39.20 -2.06
C GLY A 402 14.90 39.12 -1.14
N LEU A 403 15.66 38.02 -1.26
CA LEU A 403 16.97 37.84 -0.65
C LEU A 403 18.04 38.51 -1.52
N GLU A 404 18.99 39.20 -0.95
CA GLU A 404 20.15 39.82 -1.62
C GLU A 404 21.40 38.97 -1.34
N PRO A 405 21.79 38.03 -2.26
CA PRO A 405 22.95 37.18 -2.00
C PRO A 405 24.26 37.97 -1.98
N PRO A 406 25.18 37.71 -1.02
CA PRO A 406 26.47 38.35 -0.99
C PRO A 406 27.24 38.11 -2.32
N LYS A 407 27.86 39.14 -2.87
CA LYS A 407 28.73 39.11 -4.08
C LYS A 407 28.00 38.85 -5.42
N LEU A 408 26.68 38.76 -5.47
CA LEU A 408 25.94 38.49 -6.71
C LEU A 408 25.23 39.74 -7.26
N GLY A 409 25.01 40.76 -6.42
CA GLY A 409 24.26 41.98 -6.76
C GLY A 409 22.80 41.67 -7.18
N GLY A 410 21.87 42.40 -6.60
CA GLY A 410 20.44 42.32 -6.95
C GLY A 410 19.63 41.33 -6.10
N HIS A 411 18.34 41.64 -6.00
CA HIS A 411 17.39 40.89 -5.23
C HIS A 411 16.87 39.65 -6.00
N LYS A 412 16.84 38.51 -5.34
CA LYS A 412 16.21 37.28 -5.86
C LYS A 412 15.02 36.92 -5.01
N ARG A 413 13.90 36.60 -5.64
CA ARG A 413 12.73 36.06 -4.91
C ARG A 413 13.09 34.69 -4.27
N CYS A 414 12.66 34.44 -3.04
CA CYS A 414 12.96 33.20 -2.32
C CYS A 414 12.53 31.95 -3.10
N VAL A 415 11.38 31.98 -3.78
CA VAL A 415 10.89 30.92 -4.67
C VAL A 415 11.85 30.66 -5.84
N GLN A 416 12.50 31.67 -6.39
CA GLN A 416 13.49 31.53 -7.45
C GLN A 416 14.75 30.84 -6.92
N VAL A 417 15.23 31.22 -5.73
CA VAL A 417 16.36 30.59 -5.06
C VAL A 417 16.06 29.12 -4.79
N ALA A 418 14.85 28.79 -4.28
CA ALA A 418 14.40 27.42 -4.10
C ALA A 418 14.45 26.61 -5.41
N SER A 419 14.07 27.23 -6.53
CA SER A 419 14.18 26.61 -7.86
C SER A 419 15.63 26.33 -8.28
N GLU A 420 16.54 27.26 -7.99
CA GLU A 420 17.99 27.10 -8.27
C GLU A 420 18.63 26.02 -7.38
N LEU A 421 18.09 25.79 -6.19
CA LEU A 421 18.45 24.71 -5.29
C LEU A 421 17.92 23.35 -5.74
N GLY A 422 17.08 23.31 -6.76
CA GLY A 422 16.53 22.06 -7.32
C GLY A 422 15.20 21.66 -6.71
N ALA A 423 14.54 22.51 -5.89
CA ALA A 423 13.22 22.22 -5.38
C ALA A 423 12.23 21.93 -6.51
N PRO A 424 11.50 20.80 -6.48
CA PRO A 424 10.48 20.49 -7.45
C PRO A 424 9.43 21.60 -7.55
N GLY A 425 8.84 21.80 -8.75
CA GLY A 425 7.94 22.92 -9.03
C GLY A 425 6.89 23.17 -7.95
N PRO A 426 6.13 22.15 -7.53
CA PRO A 426 5.11 22.30 -6.50
C PRO A 426 5.64 22.66 -5.10
N TRP A 427 6.90 22.35 -4.81
CA TRP A 427 7.52 22.58 -3.50
C TRP A 427 8.27 23.91 -3.39
N ARG A 428 8.43 24.63 -4.50
CA ARG A 428 9.19 25.90 -4.51
C ARG A 428 8.57 26.94 -3.61
N GLY A 429 7.24 27.04 -3.62
CA GLY A 429 6.50 27.94 -2.74
C GLY A 429 6.63 27.54 -1.27
N SER A 430 6.60 26.26 -0.97
CA SER A 430 6.72 25.73 0.40
C SER A 430 8.16 25.56 0.88
N HIS A 431 9.17 26.03 0.10
CA HIS A 431 10.55 25.95 0.52
C HIS A 431 10.80 26.81 1.76
N PRO A 432 11.46 26.28 2.81
CA PRO A 432 11.63 27.01 4.05
C PRO A 432 12.63 28.15 3.91
N VAL A 433 12.27 29.28 4.46
CA VAL A 433 13.08 30.51 4.52
C VAL A 433 13.10 31.01 5.96
N VAL A 434 14.29 31.26 6.50
CA VAL A 434 14.43 31.91 7.79
C VAL A 434 14.32 33.41 7.55
N VAL A 435 13.42 34.04 8.29
CA VAL A 435 13.14 35.51 8.21
C VAL A 435 13.19 36.12 9.61
N ASP A 436 13.38 37.42 9.63
CA ASP A 436 13.12 38.27 10.80
C ASP A 436 12.18 39.44 10.41
N SER A 437 11.99 40.41 11.29
CA SER A 437 11.12 41.58 11.02
C SER A 437 11.59 42.44 9.84
N ALA A 438 12.84 42.32 9.40
CA ALA A 438 13.39 43.08 8.28
C ALA A 438 13.39 42.30 6.96
N GLY A 439 13.00 41.02 6.96
CA GLY A 439 12.89 40.18 5.75
C GLY A 439 13.72 38.89 5.81
N PRO A 440 13.96 38.26 4.65
CA PRO A 440 14.67 37.00 4.60
C PRO A 440 16.13 37.12 5.03
N LEU A 441 16.58 36.11 5.79
CA LEU A 441 17.98 35.96 6.22
C LEU A 441 18.64 34.79 5.51
N TRP A 442 17.93 33.69 5.33
CA TRP A 442 18.46 32.46 4.73
C TRP A 442 17.38 31.64 4.04
N VAL A 443 17.56 31.38 2.76
CA VAL A 443 16.82 30.31 2.08
C VAL A 443 17.50 29.00 2.44
N VAL A 444 16.81 28.13 3.18
CA VAL A 444 17.41 26.93 3.76
C VAL A 444 18.08 26.06 2.69
N GLY A 445 19.34 25.70 2.90
CA GLY A 445 20.16 25.00 1.91
C GLY A 445 20.83 25.88 0.86
N GLY A 446 20.49 27.16 0.81
CA GLY A 446 20.94 28.14 -0.17
C GLY A 446 21.81 29.28 0.37
N PRO A 447 21.83 30.40 -0.33
CA PRO A 447 22.57 31.60 0.11
C PRO A 447 21.92 32.26 1.33
N LEU A 448 22.76 32.95 2.08
CA LEU A 448 22.36 33.96 3.06
C LEU A 448 22.02 35.27 2.37
N ASP A 449 21.22 36.12 3.05
CA ASP A 449 21.13 37.53 2.70
C ASP A 449 22.45 38.26 2.99
N ALA A 450 22.79 39.28 2.23
CA ALA A 450 24.04 40.01 2.39
C ALA A 450 24.16 40.68 3.77
N ARG A 451 23.04 41.12 4.35
CA ARG A 451 23.00 41.73 5.70
C ARG A 451 23.25 40.70 6.82
N ALA A 452 23.02 39.42 6.53
CA ALA A 452 23.16 38.34 7.49
C ALA A 452 24.57 37.75 7.55
N ALA A 453 25.46 38.15 6.65
CA ALA A 453 26.82 37.61 6.59
C ALA A 453 27.60 37.94 7.87
N ALA A 454 28.19 36.90 8.50
CA ALA A 454 29.01 37.07 9.70
C ALA A 454 30.31 37.86 9.37
N ASP A 455 30.59 38.87 10.19
CA ASP A 455 31.72 39.78 10.05
C ASP A 455 32.81 39.57 11.13
N GLY A 456 32.81 38.41 11.80
CA GLY A 456 33.74 38.07 12.89
C GLY A 456 33.26 38.44 14.29
N GLY A 457 32.05 39.00 14.44
CA GLY A 457 31.39 39.26 15.70
C GLY A 457 30.64 38.03 16.26
N ALA A 458 29.78 38.23 17.26
CA ALA A 458 28.90 37.18 17.77
C ALA A 458 27.97 36.68 16.66
N SER A 459 27.84 35.36 16.54
CA SER A 459 27.02 34.75 15.49
C SER A 459 25.98 33.77 16.08
N VAL A 460 24.88 33.60 15.34
CA VAL A 460 23.87 32.57 15.57
C VAL A 460 24.01 31.52 14.47
N VAL A 461 24.14 30.27 14.88
CA VAL A 461 24.26 29.14 13.96
C VAL A 461 22.89 28.57 13.68
N LEU A 462 22.44 28.65 12.44
CA LEU A 462 21.22 28.02 11.97
C LEU A 462 21.59 26.63 11.41
N ARG A 463 20.99 25.59 11.95
CA ARG A 463 21.12 24.22 11.43
C ARG A 463 19.80 23.77 10.83
N ALA A 464 19.84 23.37 9.57
CA ALA A 464 18.72 22.75 8.90
C ALA A 464 19.02 21.29 8.67
N GLU A 465 18.08 20.47 9.04
CA GLU A 465 18.10 19.08 8.68
C GLU A 465 17.55 18.90 7.26
N VAL A 466 17.94 17.81 6.59
CA VAL A 466 17.84 17.64 5.14
C VAL A 466 16.45 17.93 4.58
N LEU A 467 16.40 18.71 3.50
CA LEU A 467 15.17 18.97 2.77
C LEU A 467 14.69 17.72 2.00
N PRO A 468 13.37 17.46 1.95
CA PRO A 468 12.80 16.22 1.39
C PRO A 468 13.17 15.90 -0.05
N TRP A 469 13.22 16.88 -0.90
CA TRP A 469 13.57 16.70 -2.32
C TRP A 469 15.06 16.49 -2.55
N TYR A 470 15.79 16.40 -1.49
CA TYR A 470 17.19 16.12 -1.51
C TYR A 470 17.52 14.66 -1.20
N LEU A 471 16.60 13.88 -0.73
CA LEU A 471 16.72 12.44 -0.57
C LEU A 471 16.31 11.72 -1.84
#